data_416b7fd1f6b94dbcc5d5bfc192d99621
#
_entry.id   416b7fd1f6b94dbcc5d5bfc192d99621
#
_cell.length_a   1.000
_cell.length_b   1.000
_cell.length_c   1.000
_cell.angle_alpha   90.00
_cell.angle_beta   90.00
_cell.angle_gamma   90.00
#
_symmetry.space_group_name_H-M   'P 1'
#
loop_
_entity.id
_entity.type
_entity.pdbx_description
1 polymer ?
#
loop_
_entity_poly.entity_id
_entity_poly.type
_entity_poly.pdbx_seq_one_letter_code
_entity_poly.pdbx_strand_id
1 'polypeptide(L)'
;IIGVSSIYEGVLYGIDLGLISEIKDEIILNVYKSSSDSETISISTSTIMFTSVDRSENTVWVLELAKINNDSNITYKPDPEKPMSILRFGLPENFVDLLIDSDLIGVEFVTIDKGFGILGNIYPGEHQLLFTYGINYFETALNFTRKTQFELNNLRIISENSIDLYLNDFDYSSEVT
;
A
#
# COMPACT_ATOMS: atom_id res chain seq x y z
N ILE A 1 -22.62 -5.39 -17.24
CA ILE A 1 -22.36 -5.10 -15.83
C ILE A 1 -23.21 -3.89 -15.45
N ILE A 2 -23.94 -3.97 -14.36
CA ILE A 2 -24.74 -2.89 -13.81
C ILE A 2 -24.18 -2.54 -12.45
N GLY A 3 -24.09 -1.24 -12.17
CA GLY A 3 -23.67 -0.72 -10.88
C GLY A 3 -24.57 0.39 -10.39
N VAL A 4 -24.61 0.61 -9.11
CA VAL A 4 -25.24 1.75 -8.45
C VAL A 4 -24.17 2.59 -7.80
N SER A 5 -24.25 3.91 -7.98
CA SER A 5 -23.32 4.83 -7.35
C SER A 5 -24.03 6.07 -6.79
N SER A 6 -23.42 6.68 -5.80
CA SER A 6 -23.87 7.93 -5.17
C SER A 6 -22.68 8.76 -4.74
N ILE A 7 -22.82 10.07 -4.73
CA ILE A 7 -21.82 10.98 -4.18
C ILE A 7 -22.31 11.48 -2.83
N TYR A 8 -21.52 11.29 -1.79
CA TYR A 8 -21.76 11.80 -0.46
C TYR A 8 -20.50 12.49 0.09
N GLU A 9 -20.63 13.72 0.55
CA GLU A 9 -19.51 14.58 1.01
C GLU A 9 -18.33 14.66 0.01
N GLY A 10 -18.68 14.63 -1.30
CA GLY A 10 -17.67 14.70 -2.37
C GLY A 10 -16.84 13.44 -2.55
N VAL A 11 -17.31 12.30 -2.02
CA VAL A 11 -16.76 10.97 -2.22
C VAL A 11 -17.73 10.15 -3.06
N LEU A 12 -17.24 9.49 -4.09
CA LEU A 12 -18.03 8.60 -4.95
C LEU A 12 -18.06 7.21 -4.30
N TYR A 13 -19.24 6.72 -3.95
CA TYR A 13 -19.49 5.36 -3.50
C TYR A 13 -20.16 4.56 -4.60
N GLY A 14 -19.80 3.31 -4.75
CA GLY A 14 -20.37 2.44 -5.77
C GLY A 14 -20.39 0.98 -5.36
N ILE A 15 -21.33 0.25 -5.92
CA ILE A 15 -21.44 -1.20 -5.81
C ILE A 15 -21.67 -1.78 -7.20
N ASP A 16 -20.89 -2.79 -7.56
CA ASP A 16 -21.11 -3.59 -8.75
C ASP A 16 -22.18 -4.64 -8.46
N LEU A 17 -23.22 -4.67 -9.26
CA LEU A 17 -24.35 -5.57 -9.11
C LEU A 17 -24.25 -6.82 -10.02
N GLY A 18 -23.17 -6.93 -10.81
CA GLY A 18 -22.99 -8.04 -11.72
C GLY A 18 -23.98 -8.03 -12.88
N LEU A 19 -24.62 -9.19 -13.13
CA LEU A 19 -25.59 -9.35 -14.21
C LEU A 19 -27.00 -8.96 -13.75
N ILE A 20 -27.80 -8.42 -14.68
CA ILE A 20 -29.20 -8.02 -14.39
C ILE A 20 -30.02 -9.15 -13.75
N SER A 21 -29.77 -10.40 -14.14
CA SER A 21 -30.48 -11.58 -13.62
C SER A 21 -30.20 -11.88 -12.13
N GLU A 22 -29.19 -11.24 -11.55
CA GLU A 22 -28.73 -11.45 -10.16
C GLU A 22 -29.13 -10.30 -9.23
N ILE A 23 -29.79 -9.27 -9.76
CA ILE A 23 -30.20 -8.09 -8.97
C ILE A 23 -31.29 -8.48 -7.97
N LYS A 24 -31.07 -8.17 -6.71
CA LYS A 24 -32.02 -8.30 -5.61
C LYS A 24 -33.03 -7.15 -5.65
N ASP A 25 -34.20 -7.36 -5.03
CA ASP A 25 -35.26 -6.35 -4.93
C ASP A 25 -34.83 -5.11 -4.14
N GLU A 26 -33.83 -5.24 -3.26
CA GLU A 26 -33.26 -4.17 -2.45
C GLU A 26 -31.75 -4.11 -2.62
N ILE A 27 -31.22 -2.90 -2.87
CA ILE A 27 -29.81 -2.59 -2.99
C ILE A 27 -29.45 -1.61 -1.90
N ILE A 28 -28.53 -2.00 -1.02
CA ILE A 28 -28.00 -1.17 0.05
C ILE A 28 -26.63 -0.66 -0.35
N LEU A 29 -26.47 0.65 -0.51
CA LEU A 29 -25.19 1.33 -0.72
C LEU A 29 -24.80 2.05 0.57
N ASN A 30 -23.73 1.58 1.21
CA ASN A 30 -23.16 2.24 2.37
C ASN A 30 -22.37 3.47 1.95
N VAL A 31 -22.61 4.58 2.63
CA VAL A 31 -21.88 5.84 2.47
C VAL A 31 -21.36 6.31 3.83
N TYR A 32 -20.22 6.96 3.85
CA TYR A 32 -19.51 7.35 5.07
C TYR A 32 -19.20 8.85 5.03
N LYS A 33 -19.12 9.48 6.20
CA LYS A 33 -18.54 10.83 6.31
C LYS A 33 -17.12 10.83 5.83
N SER A 34 -16.58 11.98 5.45
CA SER A 34 -15.20 12.11 5.03
C SER A 34 -14.37 13.02 5.96
N SER A 35 -13.08 12.72 6.08
CA SER A 35 -12.11 13.52 6.83
C SER A 35 -10.75 13.44 6.16
N SER A 36 -9.95 14.49 6.26
CA SER A 36 -8.55 14.51 5.85
C SER A 36 -7.58 14.14 6.99
N ASP A 37 -8.12 13.70 8.12
CA ASP A 37 -7.32 13.20 9.23
C ASP A 37 -6.91 11.75 8.98
N SER A 38 -5.60 11.50 8.95
CA SER A 38 -5.02 10.18 8.70
C SER A 38 -4.73 9.37 9.97
N GLU A 39 -5.10 9.85 11.16
CA GLU A 39 -4.86 9.13 12.42
C GLU A 39 -5.56 7.77 12.48
N THR A 40 -6.64 7.60 11.70
CA THR A 40 -7.38 6.33 11.63
C THR A 40 -6.78 5.34 10.62
N ILE A 41 -5.75 5.73 9.89
CA ILE A 41 -5.09 4.88 8.90
C ILE A 41 -3.86 4.24 9.53
N SER A 42 -3.81 2.92 9.46
CA SER A 42 -2.66 2.13 9.91
C SER A 42 -2.24 1.11 8.85
N ILE A 43 -1.07 0.52 9.02
CA ILE A 43 -0.63 -0.66 8.27
C ILE A 43 -0.70 -1.86 9.22
N SER A 44 -1.73 -2.67 9.07
CA SER A 44 -1.93 -3.85 9.92
C SER A 44 -0.85 -4.92 9.70
N THR A 45 -0.38 -5.06 8.47
CA THR A 45 0.69 -5.99 8.11
C THR A 45 1.47 -5.43 6.93
N SER A 46 2.79 -5.52 7.01
CA SER A 46 3.68 -5.30 5.87
C SER A 46 4.56 -6.53 5.68
N THR A 47 4.59 -7.06 4.46
CA THR A 47 5.49 -8.14 4.08
C THR A 47 6.46 -7.62 3.03
N ILE A 48 7.74 -7.72 3.29
CA ILE A 48 8.82 -7.33 2.39
C ILE A 48 9.51 -8.60 1.94
N MET A 49 9.52 -8.87 0.65
CA MET A 49 10.16 -10.05 0.07
C MET A 49 11.29 -9.63 -0.86
N PHE A 50 12.50 -10.06 -0.53
CA PHE A 50 13.65 -9.99 -1.45
C PHE A 50 13.58 -11.20 -2.37
N THR A 51 13.14 -10.99 -3.60
CA THR A 51 12.72 -12.07 -4.50
C THR A 51 13.86 -12.61 -5.38
N SER A 52 14.80 -11.76 -5.77
CA SER A 52 15.92 -12.20 -6.59
C SER A 52 17.05 -11.15 -6.62
N VAL A 53 18.22 -11.59 -7.05
CA VAL A 53 19.38 -10.72 -7.31
C VAL A 53 19.78 -10.85 -8.77
N ASP A 54 19.68 -9.77 -9.52
CA ASP A 54 20.28 -9.66 -10.85
C ASP A 54 21.71 -9.15 -10.71
N ARG A 55 22.66 -10.04 -10.86
CA ARG A 55 24.09 -9.72 -10.74
C ARG A 55 24.64 -9.03 -11.97
N SER A 56 23.97 -9.13 -13.12
CA SER A 56 24.40 -8.46 -14.35
C SER A 56 24.09 -6.96 -14.31
N GLU A 57 22.97 -6.60 -13.69
CA GLU A 57 22.51 -5.21 -13.52
C GLU A 57 22.81 -4.66 -12.12
N ASN A 58 23.39 -5.46 -11.22
CA ASN A 58 23.60 -5.11 -9.81
C ASN A 58 22.31 -4.64 -9.12
N THR A 59 21.22 -5.39 -9.29
CA THR A 59 19.90 -5.03 -8.79
C THR A 59 19.34 -6.14 -7.91
N VAL A 60 18.83 -5.77 -6.75
CA VAL A 60 18.02 -6.63 -5.88
C VAL A 60 16.55 -6.29 -6.11
N TRP A 61 15.76 -7.30 -6.46
CA TRP A 61 14.32 -7.14 -6.66
C TRP A 61 13.55 -7.38 -5.38
N VAL A 62 12.64 -6.46 -5.08
CA VAL A 62 11.82 -6.47 -3.89
C VAL A 62 10.34 -6.43 -4.27
N LEU A 63 9.54 -7.23 -3.58
CA LEU A 63 8.09 -7.17 -3.60
C LEU A 63 7.61 -6.85 -2.20
N GLU A 64 6.77 -5.83 -2.08
CA GLU A 64 6.11 -5.50 -0.82
C GLU A 64 4.60 -5.66 -0.92
N LEU A 65 4.01 -6.27 0.10
CA LEU A 65 2.57 -6.33 0.31
C LEU A 65 2.24 -5.62 1.61
N ALA A 66 1.49 -4.53 1.52
CA ALA A 66 1.01 -3.79 2.67
C ALA A 66 -0.52 -3.90 2.77
N LYS A 67 -1.03 -4.12 3.98
CA LYS A 67 -2.44 -4.06 4.31
C LYS A 67 -2.73 -2.74 4.99
N ILE A 68 -3.37 -1.85 4.24
CA ILE A 68 -3.83 -0.55 4.73
C ILE A 68 -5.16 -0.77 5.43
N ASN A 69 -5.27 -0.32 6.65
CA ASN A 69 -6.48 -0.47 7.43
C ASN A 69 -7.04 0.91 7.82
N ASN A 70 -8.32 1.11 7.55
CA ASN A 70 -9.10 2.23 8.04
C ASN A 70 -10.16 1.68 9.01
N ASP A 71 -9.83 1.67 10.28
CA ASP A 71 -10.67 1.12 11.36
C ASP A 71 -11.88 2.00 11.71
N SER A 72 -12.00 3.15 11.08
CA SER A 72 -13.08 4.10 11.36
C SER A 72 -14.30 3.87 10.47
N ASN A 73 -15.40 4.55 10.82
CA ASN A 73 -16.58 4.70 9.95
C ASN A 73 -16.53 6.01 9.15
N ILE A 74 -15.30 6.47 8.81
CA ILE A 74 -15.05 7.72 8.11
C ILE A 74 -14.14 7.40 6.92
N THR A 75 -14.52 7.84 5.72
CA THR A 75 -13.64 7.74 4.57
C THR A 75 -12.52 8.77 4.69
N TYR A 76 -11.26 8.32 4.63
CA TYR A 76 -10.15 9.24 4.49
C TYR A 76 -10.18 9.87 3.10
N LYS A 77 -10.16 11.20 3.07
CA LYS A 77 -10.16 12.00 1.84
C LYS A 77 -9.02 13.02 1.93
N PRO A 78 -7.99 12.91 1.10
CA PRO A 78 -6.90 13.89 1.07
C PRO A 78 -7.44 15.30 0.84
N ASP A 79 -6.91 16.27 1.58
CA ASP A 79 -7.24 17.68 1.40
C ASP A 79 -6.44 18.24 0.19
N PRO A 80 -7.10 18.67 -0.88
CA PRO A 80 -6.42 19.17 -2.07
C PRO A 80 -5.60 20.46 -1.80
N GLU A 81 -5.94 21.20 -0.75
CA GLU A 81 -5.20 22.40 -0.35
C GLU A 81 -3.97 22.08 0.51
N LYS A 82 -3.84 20.82 0.96
CA LYS A 82 -2.73 20.34 1.78
C LYS A 82 -1.98 19.20 1.08
N PRO A 83 -0.97 19.48 0.26
CA PRO A 83 -0.22 18.44 -0.47
C PRO A 83 0.39 17.36 0.45
N MET A 84 0.56 17.67 1.74
CA MET A 84 1.06 16.72 2.74
C MET A 84 0.00 15.77 3.29
N SER A 85 -1.27 15.93 2.92
CA SER A 85 -2.37 15.04 3.34
C SER A 85 -2.41 13.72 2.55
N ILE A 86 -1.65 13.55 1.48
CA ILE A 86 -1.59 12.26 0.77
C ILE A 86 -0.88 11.20 1.61
N LEU A 87 -1.34 9.96 1.51
CA LEU A 87 -0.68 8.83 2.16
C LEU A 87 0.59 8.49 1.40
N ARG A 88 1.74 8.45 2.09
CA ARG A 88 3.06 8.30 1.46
C ARG A 88 3.76 7.04 1.92
N PHE A 89 4.35 6.36 0.94
CA PHE A 89 5.19 5.20 1.13
C PHE A 89 6.61 5.56 0.70
N GLY A 90 7.53 5.65 1.67
CA GLY A 90 8.92 5.88 1.38
C GLY A 90 9.56 4.61 0.80
N LEU A 91 10.47 4.71 -0.14
CA LEU A 91 11.27 3.62 -0.68
C LEU A 91 12.75 3.85 -0.36
N PRO A 92 13.59 2.79 -0.42
CA PRO A 92 15.02 2.94 -0.30
C PRO A 92 15.59 3.92 -1.33
N GLU A 93 16.72 4.53 -1.02
CA GLU A 93 17.44 5.32 -2.02
C GLU A 93 17.90 4.40 -3.17
N ASN A 94 17.97 4.93 -4.38
CA ASN A 94 18.33 4.19 -5.61
C ASN A 94 17.34 3.11 -6.04
N PHE A 95 16.06 3.23 -5.64
CA PHE A 95 15.02 2.36 -6.22
C PHE A 95 14.82 2.66 -7.71
N VAL A 96 14.48 1.61 -8.45
CA VAL A 96 14.18 1.67 -9.89
C VAL A 96 12.96 0.81 -10.20
N ASP A 97 12.32 1.06 -11.33
CA ASP A 97 11.26 0.22 -11.91
C ASP A 97 10.09 -0.08 -10.95
N LEU A 98 9.59 0.98 -10.30
CA LEU A 98 8.45 0.87 -9.39
C LEU A 98 7.18 0.51 -10.16
N LEU A 99 6.56 -0.60 -9.79
CA LEU A 99 5.22 -1.01 -10.22
C LEU A 99 4.32 -1.13 -9.00
N ILE A 100 3.09 -0.63 -9.12
CA ILE A 100 2.13 -0.62 -8.02
C ILE A 100 0.80 -1.22 -8.49
N ASP A 101 0.23 -2.09 -7.67
CA ASP A 101 -1.11 -2.66 -7.82
C ASP A 101 -1.86 -2.60 -6.49
N SER A 102 -3.18 -2.42 -6.52
CA SER A 102 -3.99 -2.38 -5.30
C SER A 102 -5.47 -2.65 -5.58
N ASP A 103 -6.19 -2.99 -4.54
CA ASP A 103 -7.66 -3.07 -4.54
C ASP A 103 -8.36 -1.73 -4.21
N LEU A 104 -7.58 -0.66 -3.99
CA LEU A 104 -8.10 0.68 -3.75
C LEU A 104 -8.80 1.23 -5.00
N ILE A 105 -10.07 1.58 -4.88
CA ILE A 105 -10.88 2.05 -6.01
C ILE A 105 -10.74 3.56 -6.19
N GLY A 106 -10.47 4.00 -7.42
CA GLY A 106 -10.45 5.40 -7.78
C GLY A 106 -9.28 6.20 -7.20
N VAL A 107 -8.18 5.53 -6.88
CA VAL A 107 -6.93 6.17 -6.48
C VAL A 107 -5.95 6.30 -7.63
N GLU A 108 -5.06 7.27 -7.53
CA GLU A 108 -3.90 7.44 -8.40
C GLU A 108 -2.62 7.30 -7.56
N PHE A 109 -1.59 6.71 -8.14
CA PHE A 109 -0.28 6.63 -7.53
C PHE A 109 0.65 7.66 -8.14
N VAL A 110 1.24 8.48 -7.28
CA VAL A 110 2.15 9.55 -7.69
C VAL A 110 3.55 9.25 -7.19
N THR A 111 4.50 9.09 -8.10
CA THR A 111 5.92 8.93 -7.73
C THR A 111 6.45 10.25 -7.16
N ILE A 112 7.15 10.17 -6.05
CA ILE A 112 7.83 11.26 -5.37
C ILE A 112 9.31 10.89 -5.18
N ASP A 113 10.17 11.86 -4.88
CA ASP A 113 11.64 11.67 -4.81
C ASP A 113 12.09 10.44 -4.01
N LYS A 114 11.36 10.09 -2.94
CA LYS A 114 11.74 9.01 -2.00
C LYS A 114 10.63 7.96 -1.86
N GLY A 115 9.92 7.68 -2.95
CA GLY A 115 8.87 6.67 -2.96
C GLY A 115 7.65 7.09 -3.78
N PHE A 116 6.46 6.85 -3.24
CA PHE A 116 5.20 7.21 -3.89
C PHE A 116 4.14 7.66 -2.89
N GLY A 117 3.14 8.35 -3.41
CA GLY A 117 1.94 8.75 -2.68
C GLY A 117 0.68 8.16 -3.28
N ILE A 118 -0.33 7.94 -2.45
CA ILE A 118 -1.68 7.55 -2.85
C ILE A 118 -2.54 8.80 -2.87
N LEU A 119 -3.00 9.17 -4.05
CA LEU A 119 -3.93 10.28 -4.25
C LEU A 119 -5.32 9.71 -4.50
N GLY A 120 -6.18 9.80 -3.51
CA GLY A 120 -7.54 9.29 -3.56
C GLY A 120 -8.09 8.94 -2.18
N ASN A 121 -9.31 8.42 -2.17
CA ASN A 121 -10.02 8.13 -0.94
C ASN A 121 -9.68 6.73 -0.42
N ILE A 122 -9.50 6.59 0.90
CA ILE A 122 -9.39 5.29 1.56
C ILE A 122 -10.68 5.04 2.34
N TYR A 123 -11.47 4.11 1.86
CA TYR A 123 -12.74 3.73 2.47
C TYR A 123 -12.52 2.96 3.78
N PRO A 124 -13.52 2.93 4.68
CA PRO A 124 -13.47 2.02 5.83
C PRO A 124 -13.21 0.57 5.44
N GLY A 125 -12.38 -0.10 6.22
CA GLY A 125 -12.01 -1.50 6.02
C GLY A 125 -10.53 -1.72 5.70
N GLU A 126 -10.21 -2.97 5.36
CA GLU A 126 -8.86 -3.40 4.98
C GLU A 126 -8.68 -3.36 3.46
N HIS A 127 -7.56 -2.81 3.00
CA HIS A 127 -7.18 -2.69 1.60
C HIS A 127 -5.78 -3.23 1.38
N GLN A 128 -5.56 -3.82 0.20
CA GLN A 128 -4.26 -4.37 -0.16
C GLN A 128 -3.53 -3.46 -1.13
N LEU A 129 -2.25 -3.27 -0.87
CA LEU A 129 -1.31 -2.55 -1.70
C LEU A 129 -0.11 -3.44 -1.98
N LEU A 130 0.07 -3.81 -3.24
CA LEU A 130 1.20 -4.58 -3.73
C LEU A 130 2.09 -3.68 -4.57
N PHE A 131 3.39 -3.70 -4.32
CA PHE A 131 4.32 -2.98 -5.18
C PHE A 131 5.66 -3.69 -5.28
N THR A 132 6.28 -3.54 -6.43
CA THR A 132 7.59 -4.13 -6.73
C THR A 132 8.54 -3.04 -7.20
N TYR A 133 9.82 -3.20 -6.90
CA TYR A 133 10.86 -2.31 -7.33
C TYR A 133 12.22 -3.00 -7.28
N GLY A 134 13.15 -2.51 -8.07
CA GLY A 134 14.57 -2.87 -7.97
C GLY A 134 15.32 -1.91 -7.06
N ILE A 135 16.39 -2.38 -6.43
CA ILE A 135 17.35 -1.53 -5.69
C ILE A 135 18.73 -1.78 -6.28
N ASN A 136 19.33 -0.73 -6.84
CA ASN A 136 20.69 -0.81 -7.31
C ASN A 136 21.68 -0.84 -6.14
N TYR A 137 22.64 -1.77 -6.20
CA TYR A 137 23.71 -1.88 -5.22
C TYR A 137 25.09 -1.76 -5.88
N PHE A 138 26.06 -1.26 -5.15
CA PHE A 138 27.42 -1.01 -5.64
C PHE A 138 28.47 -1.80 -4.89
N GLU A 139 28.10 -2.41 -3.77
CA GLU A 139 28.97 -3.19 -2.89
C GLU A 139 28.38 -4.59 -2.68
N THR A 140 29.10 -5.45 -1.96
CA THR A 140 28.62 -6.81 -1.64
C THR A 140 27.51 -6.86 -0.59
N ALA A 141 27.23 -5.73 0.06
CA ALA A 141 26.16 -5.58 1.04
C ALA A 141 25.29 -4.38 0.67
N LEU A 142 23.98 -4.54 0.81
CA LEU A 142 22.98 -3.50 0.63
C LEU A 142 22.39 -3.10 1.99
N ASN A 143 22.50 -1.82 2.34
CA ASN A 143 21.77 -1.28 3.48
C ASN A 143 20.34 -0.94 3.07
N PHE A 144 19.39 -1.76 3.54
CA PHE A 144 17.98 -1.54 3.29
C PHE A 144 17.36 -0.70 4.40
N THR A 145 16.84 0.47 4.05
CA THR A 145 16.13 1.36 4.99
C THR A 145 14.74 1.65 4.46
N ARG A 146 13.74 1.38 5.28
CA ARG A 146 12.33 1.63 4.99
C ARG A 146 11.75 2.61 5.99
N LYS A 147 11.19 3.73 5.50
CA LYS A 147 10.48 4.70 6.32
C LYS A 147 8.98 4.55 6.12
N THR A 148 8.22 4.51 7.19
CA THR A 148 6.76 4.52 7.16
C THR A 148 6.23 5.78 7.83
N GLN A 149 5.13 6.30 7.30
CA GLN A 149 4.35 7.39 7.89
C GLN A 149 3.34 6.85 8.90
N PHE A 150 3.01 5.57 8.81
CA PHE A 150 1.92 4.94 9.53
C PHE A 150 2.44 4.07 10.66
N GLU A 151 1.59 3.85 11.65
CA GLU A 151 1.79 2.78 12.61
C GLU A 151 1.81 1.43 11.88
N LEU A 152 2.81 0.61 12.16
CA LEU A 152 3.01 -0.71 11.59
C LEU A 152 2.88 -1.75 12.69
N ASN A 153 1.81 -2.55 12.64
CA ASN A 153 1.56 -3.53 13.69
C ASN A 153 2.40 -4.80 13.51
N ASN A 154 2.53 -5.27 12.26
CA ASN A 154 3.29 -6.49 11.94
C ASN A 154 4.19 -6.27 10.73
N LEU A 155 5.46 -6.59 10.87
CA LEU A 155 6.43 -6.62 9.78
C LEU A 155 6.90 -8.05 9.56
N ARG A 156 6.82 -8.52 8.32
CA ARG A 156 7.37 -9.79 7.88
C ARG A 156 8.41 -9.54 6.81
N ILE A 157 9.60 -10.12 6.97
CA ILE A 157 10.68 -10.04 6.00
C ILE A 157 10.98 -11.45 5.52
N ILE A 158 11.04 -11.62 4.20
CA ILE A 158 11.31 -12.89 3.53
C ILE A 158 12.45 -12.64 2.54
N SER A 159 13.38 -13.56 2.47
CA SER A 159 14.43 -13.54 1.45
C SER A 159 14.54 -14.87 0.72
N GLU A 160 14.95 -14.80 -0.53
CA GLU A 160 15.43 -15.96 -1.25
C GLU A 160 16.72 -16.51 -0.60
N ASN A 161 16.96 -17.83 -0.72
CA ASN A 161 18.10 -18.51 -0.12
C ASN A 161 19.48 -17.96 -0.54
N SER A 162 19.55 -17.22 -1.63
CA SER A 162 20.79 -16.58 -2.12
C SER A 162 21.10 -15.23 -1.46
N ILE A 163 20.23 -14.76 -0.56
CA ILE A 163 20.34 -13.44 0.09
C ILE A 163 20.40 -13.64 1.61
N ASP A 164 21.55 -13.31 2.20
CA ASP A 164 21.70 -13.30 3.65
C ASP A 164 21.15 -11.99 4.22
N LEU A 165 20.22 -12.10 5.19
CA LEU A 165 19.65 -10.97 5.89
C LEU A 165 20.30 -10.76 7.25
N TYR A 166 20.74 -9.52 7.50
CA TYR A 166 21.23 -9.09 8.80
C TYR A 166 20.31 -7.97 9.31
N LEU A 167 19.59 -8.24 10.40
CA LEU A 167 18.69 -7.27 11.03
C LEU A 167 19.41 -6.59 12.19
N ASN A 168 19.49 -5.26 12.14
CA ASN A 168 20.05 -4.46 13.22
C ASN A 168 18.92 -3.75 13.96
N ASP A 169 19.00 -3.71 15.30
CA ASP A 169 18.12 -2.95 16.17
C ASP A 169 16.63 -3.35 16.18
N PHE A 170 16.33 -4.64 15.91
CA PHE A 170 14.97 -5.18 16.02
C PHE A 170 14.92 -6.39 16.97
N ASP A 171 13.86 -6.47 17.81
CA ASP A 171 13.43 -7.72 18.41
C ASP A 171 12.63 -8.52 17.38
N TYR A 172 13.15 -9.65 16.94
CA TYR A 172 12.50 -10.48 15.94
C TYR A 172 12.51 -11.96 16.34
N SER A 173 11.49 -12.69 15.85
CA SER A 173 11.49 -14.14 15.82
C SER A 173 11.82 -14.63 14.43
N SER A 174 12.79 -15.53 14.25
CA SER A 174 13.10 -16.12 12.96
C SER A 174 12.44 -17.49 12.81
N GLU A 175 11.77 -17.71 11.69
CA GLU A 175 11.32 -19.02 11.25
C GLU A 175 12.07 -19.37 9.96
N VAL A 176 12.72 -20.54 9.96
CA VAL A 176 13.34 -21.10 8.74
C VAL A 176 12.36 -22.11 8.20
N THR A 177 11.84 -21.87 7.01
CA THR A 177 10.96 -22.81 6.27
C THR A 177 11.72 -23.57 5.21
#